data_2a94f2e17bfd3af8a3d086cb62a1f99d
#
_entry.id   2a94f2e17bfd3af8a3d086cb62a1f99d
#
_cell.length_a   1.000
_cell.length_b   1.000
_cell.length_c   1.000
_cell.angle_alpha   90.00
_cell.angle_beta   90.00
_cell.angle_gamma   90.00
#
_symmetry.space_group_name_H-M   'P 1'
#
loop_
_entity.id
_entity.type
_entity.pdbx_description
1 polymer ?
#
loop_
_entity_poly.entity_id
_entity_poly.type
_entity_poly.pdbx_seq_one_letter_code
_entity_poly.pdbx_strand_id
1 'polypeptide(L)'
;SAASDVYKRQVADRTGCKTRAIEFSTMQRAATHVASLTDIDEAFTAGKMAAEAAAQGETGEMVIFKRVNTEAEPYRIEFSKFDIHQIANGVKNVPQEWINEDGDDLTEDYVKYARPLIQGELLPFWVDGTPRHLVMEELKEF
;
A
#
# COMPACT_ATOMS: atom_id res chain seq x y z
N SER A 1 -2.41 -0.09 -20.39
CA SER A 1 -2.90 -1.46 -20.66
C SER A 1 -3.86 -1.47 -21.84
N ALA A 2 -4.17 -2.65 -22.39
CA ALA A 2 -5.13 -2.76 -23.48
C ALA A 2 -6.51 -2.18 -23.11
N ALA A 3 -6.93 -2.29 -21.85
CA ALA A 3 -8.18 -1.71 -21.37
C ALA A 3 -8.18 -0.19 -21.42
N SER A 4 -7.10 0.47 -21.01
CA SER A 4 -6.98 1.93 -21.04
C SER A 4 -7.05 2.47 -22.48
N ASP A 5 -6.47 1.77 -23.43
CA ASP A 5 -6.55 2.15 -24.85
C ASP A 5 -7.96 1.99 -25.43
N VAL A 6 -8.70 0.98 -24.99
CA VAL A 6 -10.11 0.82 -25.38
C VAL A 6 -10.96 1.97 -24.87
N TYR A 7 -10.87 2.31 -23.58
CA TYR A 7 -11.60 3.45 -23.00
C TYR A 7 -11.23 4.78 -23.65
N LYS A 8 -9.94 5.01 -23.90
CA LYS A 8 -9.47 6.18 -24.62
C LYS A 8 -10.16 6.35 -25.99
N ARG A 9 -10.26 5.28 -26.77
CA ARG A 9 -10.94 5.29 -28.06
C ARG A 9 -12.44 5.56 -27.92
N GLN A 10 -13.11 4.86 -27.00
CA GLN A 10 -14.53 5.04 -26.74
C GLN A 10 -14.89 6.49 -26.36
N VAL A 11 -14.08 7.12 -25.50
CA VAL A 11 -14.29 8.52 -25.12
C VAL A 11 -14.03 9.45 -26.30
N ALA A 12 -12.97 9.24 -27.08
CA ALA A 12 -12.69 10.03 -28.27
C ALA A 12 -13.83 9.97 -29.29
N ASP A 13 -14.32 8.76 -29.56
CA ASP A 13 -15.39 8.51 -30.54
C ASP A 13 -16.72 9.15 -30.09
N ARG A 14 -17.03 9.13 -28.80
CA ARG A 14 -18.29 9.68 -28.27
C ARG A 14 -18.28 11.20 -28.13
N THR A 15 -17.12 11.79 -27.85
CA THR A 15 -17.03 13.22 -27.55
C THR A 15 -16.41 14.07 -28.64
N GLY A 16 -15.70 13.46 -29.57
CA GLY A 16 -14.88 14.14 -30.59
C GLY A 16 -13.66 14.86 -30.00
N CYS A 17 -13.39 14.69 -28.70
CA CYS A 17 -12.30 15.35 -28.00
C CYS A 17 -10.99 14.57 -28.12
N LYS A 18 -9.87 15.29 -28.07
CA LYS A 18 -8.54 14.67 -27.94
C LYS A 18 -8.41 14.03 -26.56
N THR A 19 -8.29 12.71 -26.52
CA THR A 19 -8.17 11.93 -25.29
C THR A 19 -6.78 11.35 -25.10
N ARG A 20 -6.36 11.20 -23.85
CA ARG A 20 -5.15 10.49 -23.45
C ARG A 20 -5.47 9.59 -22.27
N ALA A 21 -4.99 8.35 -22.29
CA ALA A 21 -5.04 7.45 -21.15
C ALA A 21 -3.68 7.50 -20.43
N ILE A 22 -3.70 7.68 -19.12
CA ILE A 22 -2.52 7.68 -18.26
C ILE A 22 -2.77 6.69 -17.13
N GLU A 23 -1.91 5.67 -17.03
CA GLU A 23 -1.92 4.72 -15.91
C GLU A 23 -0.85 5.10 -14.90
N PHE A 24 -1.28 5.46 -13.70
CA PHE A 24 -0.33 5.83 -12.64
C PHE A 24 0.38 4.63 -12.01
N SER A 25 -0.33 3.50 -11.88
CA SER A 25 0.24 2.21 -11.46
C SER A 25 1.42 2.32 -10.47
N THR A 26 2.64 2.04 -10.92
CA THR A 26 3.86 2.12 -10.10
C THR A 26 4.17 3.54 -9.61
N MET A 27 3.92 4.56 -10.40
CA MET A 27 4.15 5.97 -10.00
C MET A 27 3.27 6.37 -8.81
N GLN A 28 2.02 5.90 -8.77
CA GLN A 28 1.13 6.15 -7.64
C GLN A 28 1.64 5.46 -6.36
N ARG A 29 2.09 4.22 -6.48
CA ARG A 29 2.64 3.46 -5.33
C ARG A 29 3.95 4.02 -4.81
N ALA A 30 4.76 4.60 -5.68
CA ALA A 30 6.07 5.16 -5.34
C ALA A 30 6.04 6.65 -5.00
N ALA A 31 4.86 7.26 -4.89
CA ALA A 31 4.70 8.70 -4.63
C ALA A 31 4.95 9.02 -3.14
N THR A 32 6.17 9.34 -2.78
CA THR A 32 6.58 9.63 -1.39
C THR A 32 5.84 10.82 -0.75
N HIS A 33 5.31 11.74 -1.56
CA HIS A 33 4.58 12.92 -1.07
C HIS A 33 3.14 12.63 -0.64
N VAL A 34 2.65 11.40 -0.85
CA VAL A 34 1.31 10.94 -0.43
C VAL A 34 1.39 9.66 0.42
N ALA A 35 2.52 9.42 1.06
CA ALA A 35 2.68 8.34 2.02
C ALA A 35 2.14 8.74 3.40
N SER A 36 1.52 7.81 4.12
CA SER A 36 1.14 7.99 5.51
C SER A 36 2.25 7.50 6.45
N LEU A 37 2.38 8.13 7.60
CA LEU A 37 3.37 7.71 8.60
C LEU A 37 3.06 6.30 9.12
N THR A 38 1.79 5.99 9.36
CA THR A 38 1.35 4.66 9.81
C THR A 38 1.83 3.57 8.86
N ASP A 39 1.59 3.72 7.55
CA ASP A 39 1.96 2.72 6.55
C ASP A 39 3.48 2.56 6.44
N ILE A 40 4.22 3.67 6.48
CA ILE A 40 5.70 3.65 6.41
C ILE A 40 6.31 2.99 7.65
N ASP A 41 5.86 3.33 8.85
CA ASP A 41 6.39 2.74 10.10
C ASP A 41 6.09 1.25 10.20
N GLU A 42 4.89 0.86 9.80
CA GLU A 42 4.50 -0.55 9.78
C GLU A 42 5.29 -1.35 8.73
N ALA A 43 5.45 -0.81 7.53
CA ALA A 43 6.24 -1.44 6.47
C ALA A 43 7.72 -1.56 6.86
N PHE A 44 8.30 -0.51 7.47
CA PHE A 44 9.67 -0.54 7.97
C PHE A 44 9.86 -1.61 9.05
N THR A 45 8.94 -1.68 10.02
CA THR A 45 9.00 -2.66 11.11
C THR A 45 8.87 -4.09 10.57
N ALA A 46 7.98 -4.33 9.63
CA ALA A 46 7.84 -5.63 8.98
C ALA A 46 9.11 -6.04 8.23
N GLY A 47 9.71 -5.12 7.48
CA GLY A 47 10.97 -5.35 6.78
C GLY A 47 12.14 -5.64 7.71
N LYS A 48 12.24 -4.90 8.83
CA LYS A 48 13.24 -5.14 9.87
C LYS A 48 13.10 -6.55 10.47
N MET A 49 11.90 -6.94 10.87
CA MET A 49 11.64 -8.28 11.41
C MET A 49 11.96 -9.40 10.41
N ALA A 50 11.64 -9.20 9.13
CA ALA A 50 11.98 -10.16 8.09
C ALA A 50 13.50 -10.30 7.91
N ALA A 51 14.23 -9.19 7.94
CA ALA A 51 15.69 -9.20 7.85
C ALA A 51 16.35 -9.88 9.08
N GLU A 52 15.84 -9.62 10.29
CA GLU A 52 16.29 -10.25 11.52
C GLU A 52 16.04 -11.77 11.50
N ALA A 53 14.87 -12.21 11.05
CA ALA A 53 14.53 -13.63 10.90
C ALA A 53 15.47 -14.32 9.87
N ALA A 54 15.70 -13.68 8.73
CA ALA A 54 16.63 -14.20 7.72
C ALA A 54 18.08 -14.31 8.25
N ALA A 55 18.53 -13.33 9.03
CA ALA A 55 19.86 -13.36 9.67
C ALA A 55 19.99 -14.48 10.71
N GLN A 56 18.88 -14.91 11.32
CA GLN A 56 18.82 -16.05 12.22
C GLN A 56 18.68 -17.41 11.50
N GLY A 57 18.63 -17.39 10.18
CA GLY A 57 18.50 -18.59 9.34
C GLY A 57 17.08 -19.10 9.18
N GLU A 58 16.08 -18.33 9.59
CA GLU A 58 14.67 -18.68 9.36
C GLU A 58 14.32 -18.56 7.88
N THR A 59 13.53 -19.48 7.38
CA THR A 59 13.12 -19.53 5.97
C THR A 59 11.70 -20.06 5.83
N GLY A 60 11.02 -19.73 4.73
CA GLY A 60 9.67 -20.20 4.47
C GLY A 60 8.57 -19.45 5.25
N GLU A 61 8.93 -18.35 5.89
CA GLU A 61 8.01 -17.52 6.66
C GLU A 61 7.82 -16.13 6.05
N MET A 62 6.67 -15.55 6.24
CA MET A 62 6.33 -14.17 5.88
C MET A 62 5.90 -13.40 7.12
N VAL A 63 6.37 -12.17 7.28
CA VAL A 63 5.87 -11.27 8.33
C VAL A 63 4.47 -10.80 7.93
N ILE A 64 3.53 -10.94 8.86
CA ILE A 64 2.14 -10.53 8.69
C ILE A 64 1.74 -9.49 9.75
N PHE A 65 0.75 -8.67 9.38
CA PHE A 65 0.11 -7.70 10.26
C PHE A 65 -1.16 -8.31 10.85
N LYS A 66 -1.28 -8.28 12.17
CA LYS A 66 -2.47 -8.71 12.88
C LYS A 66 -3.07 -7.52 13.62
N ARG A 67 -4.22 -7.02 13.15
CA ARG A 67 -4.95 -5.98 13.84
C ARG A 67 -5.55 -6.55 15.13
N VAL A 68 -5.26 -5.92 16.26
CA VAL A 68 -5.61 -6.43 17.60
C VAL A 68 -6.52 -5.51 18.40
N ASN A 69 -6.81 -4.30 17.90
CA ASN A 69 -7.74 -3.38 18.54
C ASN A 69 -9.20 -3.75 18.25
N THR A 70 -10.08 -3.45 19.22
CA THR A 70 -11.54 -3.42 19.01
C THR A 70 -11.97 -2.10 18.38
N GLU A 71 -13.24 -1.99 17.96
CA GLU A 71 -13.77 -0.74 17.39
C GLU A 71 -13.70 0.47 18.35
N ALA A 72 -13.73 0.21 19.67
CA ALA A 72 -13.68 1.25 20.69
C ALA A 72 -12.26 1.69 21.07
N GLU A 73 -11.24 0.96 20.61
CA GLU A 73 -9.84 1.21 20.95
C GLU A 73 -9.09 1.89 19.80
N PRO A 74 -8.04 2.66 20.09
CA PRO A 74 -7.14 3.18 19.06
C PRO A 74 -6.58 2.04 18.21
N TYR A 75 -6.35 2.33 16.92
CA TYR A 75 -5.75 1.38 16.00
C TYR A 75 -4.42 0.83 16.54
N ARG A 76 -4.28 -0.47 16.49
CA ARG A 76 -3.08 -1.18 16.91
C ARG A 76 -2.92 -2.49 16.14
N ILE A 77 -1.70 -2.76 15.74
CA ILE A 77 -1.32 -4.05 15.14
C ILE A 77 -0.27 -4.76 15.99
N GLU A 78 -0.19 -6.05 15.80
CA GLU A 78 0.91 -6.90 16.19
C GLU A 78 1.53 -7.52 14.94
N PHE A 79 2.85 -7.65 14.95
CA PHE A 79 3.56 -8.36 13.89
C PHE A 79 3.71 -9.83 14.29
N SER A 80 3.54 -10.70 13.34
CA SER A 80 3.69 -12.14 13.51
C SER A 80 4.35 -12.74 12.28
N LYS A 81 4.84 -13.96 12.39
CA LYS A 81 5.35 -14.73 11.26
C LYS A 81 4.35 -15.82 10.89
N PHE A 82 4.24 -16.12 9.62
CA PHE A 82 3.31 -17.11 9.12
C PHE A 82 3.94 -17.90 7.96
N ASP A 83 3.63 -19.18 7.87
CA ASP A 83 4.14 -20.06 6.82
C ASP A 83 3.71 -19.54 5.42
N ILE A 84 4.71 -19.23 4.58
CA ILE A 84 4.48 -18.69 3.25
C ILE A 84 3.70 -19.65 2.35
N HIS A 85 3.81 -20.96 2.56
CA HIS A 85 3.09 -21.95 1.75
C HIS A 85 1.59 -21.89 1.93
N GLN A 86 1.10 -21.37 3.06
CA GLN A 86 -0.31 -21.19 3.32
C GLN A 86 -0.87 -19.88 2.74
N ILE A 87 0.00 -18.93 2.39
CA ILE A 87 -0.37 -17.62 1.87
C ILE A 87 -0.12 -17.51 0.37
N ALA A 88 0.96 -18.14 -0.11
CA ALA A 88 1.37 -18.08 -1.50
C ALA A 88 0.23 -18.52 -2.44
N ASN A 89 0.01 -17.74 -3.49
CA ASN A 89 -1.06 -17.91 -4.47
C ASN A 89 -2.50 -17.73 -3.90
N GLY A 90 -2.63 -17.36 -2.63
CA GLY A 90 -3.92 -16.96 -2.06
C GLY A 90 -4.33 -15.55 -2.53
N VAL A 91 -5.62 -15.34 -2.75
CA VAL A 91 -6.20 -14.03 -3.05
C VAL A 91 -7.12 -13.64 -1.89
N LYS A 92 -6.82 -12.52 -1.26
CA LYS A 92 -7.70 -11.92 -0.26
C LYS A 92 -8.56 -10.86 -0.94
N ASN A 93 -9.83 -11.17 -1.10
CA ASN A 93 -10.80 -10.22 -1.66
C ASN A 93 -11.26 -9.21 -0.61
N VAL A 94 -11.80 -8.07 -1.07
CA VAL A 94 -12.54 -7.15 -0.22
C VAL A 94 -13.80 -7.89 0.29
N PRO A 95 -14.08 -7.86 1.62
CA PRO A 95 -15.31 -8.43 2.15
C PRO A 95 -16.54 -7.86 1.47
N GLN A 96 -17.50 -8.72 1.13
CA GLN A 96 -18.70 -8.29 0.39
C GLN A 96 -19.54 -7.27 1.16
N GLU A 97 -19.56 -7.37 2.48
CA GLU A 97 -20.22 -6.41 3.39
C GLU A 97 -19.61 -5.00 3.38
N TRP A 98 -18.44 -4.84 2.80
CA TRP A 98 -17.79 -3.54 2.64
C TRP A 98 -18.13 -2.84 1.32
N ILE A 99 -18.89 -3.50 0.47
CA ILE A 99 -19.37 -3.00 -0.81
C ILE A 99 -20.86 -2.72 -0.67
N ASN A 100 -21.33 -1.55 -1.16
CA ASN A 100 -22.75 -1.20 -1.15
C ASN A 100 -23.58 -2.14 -2.03
N GLU A 101 -24.91 -2.06 -1.93
CA GLU A 101 -25.82 -2.94 -2.69
C GLU A 101 -25.72 -2.72 -4.21
N ASP A 102 -25.42 -1.50 -4.66
CA ASP A 102 -25.28 -1.16 -6.06
C ASP A 102 -23.92 -1.59 -6.64
N GLY A 103 -22.95 -1.95 -5.79
CA GLY A 103 -21.63 -2.44 -6.20
C GLY A 103 -20.66 -1.38 -6.72
N ASP A 104 -20.95 -0.11 -6.50
CA ASP A 104 -20.18 1.03 -7.03
C ASP A 104 -19.52 1.91 -5.96
N ASP A 105 -19.77 1.63 -4.67
CA ASP A 105 -19.17 2.37 -3.55
C ASP A 105 -18.87 1.45 -2.36
N LEU A 106 -18.12 1.99 -1.38
CA LEU A 106 -17.68 1.29 -0.17
C LEU A 106 -18.48 1.76 1.04
N THR A 107 -18.78 0.83 1.94
CA THR A 107 -19.52 1.12 3.17
C THR A 107 -18.64 1.82 4.21
N GLU A 108 -19.31 2.41 5.24
CA GLU A 108 -18.63 3.00 6.40
C GLU A 108 -17.69 2.02 7.13
N ASP A 109 -17.95 0.74 7.07
CA ASP A 109 -17.10 -0.28 7.72
C ASP A 109 -15.73 -0.38 7.01
N TYR A 110 -15.71 -0.26 5.69
CA TYR A 110 -14.44 -0.11 4.98
C TYR A 110 -13.71 1.19 5.36
N VAL A 111 -14.44 2.30 5.48
CA VAL A 111 -13.84 3.59 5.88
C VAL A 111 -13.22 3.49 7.28
N LYS A 112 -13.91 2.88 8.24
CA LYS A 112 -13.38 2.62 9.59
C LYS A 112 -12.13 1.73 9.56
N TYR A 113 -12.11 0.74 8.69
CA TYR A 113 -10.95 -0.13 8.50
C TYR A 113 -9.76 0.63 7.92
N ALA A 114 -9.97 1.39 6.86
CA ALA A 114 -8.90 2.02 6.09
C ALA A 114 -8.38 3.33 6.70
N ARG A 115 -9.23 4.10 7.38
CA ARG A 115 -8.90 5.43 7.91
C ARG A 115 -7.62 5.47 8.77
N PRO A 116 -7.38 4.54 9.71
CA PRO A 116 -6.14 4.54 10.49
C PRO A 116 -4.87 4.34 9.64
N LEU A 117 -4.98 3.62 8.52
CA LEU A 117 -3.84 3.29 7.66
C LEU A 117 -3.32 4.49 6.87
N ILE A 118 -4.16 5.53 6.70
CA ILE A 118 -3.80 6.76 5.98
C ILE A 118 -3.50 7.92 6.94
N GLN A 119 -3.25 7.66 8.21
CA GLN A 119 -2.97 8.67 9.22
C GLN A 119 -1.49 8.90 9.44
N GLY A 120 -1.19 10.07 9.99
CA GLY A 120 0.16 10.52 10.26
C GLY A 120 0.83 11.14 9.02
N GLU A 121 1.53 12.24 9.26
CA GLU A 121 2.22 12.98 8.21
C GLU A 121 3.69 12.58 8.16
N LEU A 122 4.14 12.16 6.99
CA LEU A 122 5.55 11.98 6.68
C LEU A 122 5.96 13.07 5.69
N LEU A 123 6.72 14.04 6.18
CA LEU A 123 7.27 15.09 5.31
C LEU A 123 8.63 14.63 4.78
N PRO A 124 8.76 14.35 3.49
CA PRO A 124 10.04 14.01 2.89
C PRO A 124 10.99 15.20 2.98
N PHE A 125 12.29 14.96 3.18
CA PHE A 125 13.30 15.99 3.05
C PHE A 125 13.36 16.45 1.59
N TRP A 126 13.29 17.76 1.39
CA TRP A 126 13.35 18.38 0.07
C TRP A 126 14.73 19.00 -0.16
N VAL A 127 15.29 18.77 -1.33
CA VAL A 127 16.52 19.40 -1.80
C VAL A 127 16.28 19.92 -3.21
N ASP A 128 16.48 21.19 -3.42
CA ASP A 128 16.31 21.85 -4.72
C ASP A 128 14.97 21.56 -5.42
N GLY A 129 13.89 21.53 -4.64
CA GLY A 129 12.52 21.32 -5.13
C GLY A 129 12.16 19.88 -5.44
N THR A 130 13.00 18.90 -5.09
CA THR A 130 12.72 17.46 -5.23
C THR A 130 12.85 16.74 -3.89
N PRO A 131 12.09 15.66 -3.65
CA PRO A 131 12.31 14.81 -2.49
C PRO A 131 13.72 14.20 -2.53
N ARG A 132 14.43 14.29 -1.41
CA ARG A 132 15.74 13.63 -1.28
C ARG A 132 15.54 12.12 -1.15
N HIS A 133 16.20 11.37 -2.02
CA HIS A 133 16.26 9.91 -1.93
C HIS A 133 17.56 9.48 -1.25
N LEU A 134 17.51 8.33 -0.56
CA LEU A 134 18.69 7.69 -0.01
C LEU A 134 19.60 7.21 -1.15
N VAL A 135 20.86 7.61 -1.11
CA VAL A 135 21.88 7.11 -2.04
C VAL A 135 22.66 6.01 -1.34
N MET A 136 22.63 4.80 -1.89
CA MET A 136 23.28 3.62 -1.28
C MET A 136 24.80 3.77 -1.09
N GLU A 137 25.42 4.65 -1.85
CA GLU A 137 26.86 4.96 -1.71
C GLU A 137 27.16 5.72 -0.42
N GLU A 138 26.21 6.51 0.10
CA GLU A 138 26.34 7.23 1.37
C GLU A 138 26.29 6.28 2.58
N LEU A 139 25.82 5.03 2.41
CA LEU A 139 25.76 4.01 3.48
C LEU A 139 27.04 3.22 3.67
N LYS A 140 28.04 3.40 2.81
CA LYS A 140 29.33 2.66 2.91
C LYS A 140 30.27 3.18 4.00
N GLU A 141 29.92 4.25 4.69
CA GLU A 141 30.69 4.86 5.76
C GLU A 141 30.20 4.52 7.19
N PHE A 142 29.34 3.47 7.31
CA PHE A 142 28.86 2.98 8.60
C PHE A 142 29.34 1.57 8.89
#